data_6fc375928c7f1568d3173f836ed53c53
#
_entry.id   6fc375928c7f1568d3173f836ed53c53
#
_cell.length_a   1.000
_cell.length_b   1.000
_cell.length_c   1.000
_cell.angle_alpha   90.00
_cell.angle_beta   90.00
_cell.angle_gamma   90.00
#
_symmetry.space_group_name_H-M   'P 1'
#
loop_
_entity.id
_entity.type
_entity.pdbx_description
1 polymer ?
#
loop_
_entity_poly.entity_id
_entity_poly.type
_entity_poly.pdbx_seq_one_letter_code
_entity_poly.pdbx_strand_id
1 'polypeptide(L)'
;MNSINPSVGIVVLSWNDWKNTSELLESIFKSDYNNYDIIVVDNNSNSENFETLLNWCVKKKIKINRINFKPKSPHKKKSGKNLYLYRITEVADLPFARNLGVARGYNKGINFALKNNYDFVVKLDCDFLITKNFISGMVQTLKENNNAATVSPKVYYYLNKKTKIIWWNGLNFTKNYFRFQRTGKGGDRRALDKGQFKGLIKTDSICGCCVMFRSKILKKVGQLDEDFFFGPEDIEHSNRIKKYGDLLVNLDYYTYHKVSQSIFVSGMKSRFYFETIGWLLIIKKMCNKKDQIIGQLYFIIRGFSHFLRLLYKKDKEPHIGFLLGLKDYFLKY
;
A
#
# COMPACT_ATOMS: atom_id res chain seq x y z
N MET A 1 -8.05 34.24 10.94
CA MET A 1 -7.98 32.90 11.61
C MET A 1 -6.78 32.15 11.04
N ASN A 2 -5.73 31.96 11.84
CA ASN A 2 -4.59 31.13 11.42
C ASN A 2 -5.10 29.71 11.20
N SER A 3 -5.27 29.28 9.95
CA SER A 3 -5.67 27.92 9.63
C SER A 3 -4.54 26.98 10.07
N ILE A 4 -4.74 26.33 11.22
CA ILE A 4 -3.82 25.29 11.67
C ILE A 4 -3.71 24.26 10.55
N ASN A 5 -2.50 24.08 10.01
CA ASN A 5 -2.27 23.06 8.99
C ASN A 5 -2.63 21.68 9.54
N PRO A 6 -3.48 20.90 8.85
CA PRO A 6 -3.89 19.57 9.31
C PRO A 6 -2.67 18.68 9.62
N SER A 7 -2.77 17.85 10.65
CA SER A 7 -1.71 16.92 11.02
C SER A 7 -1.75 15.66 10.16
N VAL A 8 -0.57 15.18 9.74
CA VAL A 8 -0.41 14.03 8.86
C VAL A 8 0.43 12.95 9.54
N GLY A 9 -0.10 11.74 9.70
CA GLY A 9 0.66 10.55 10.09
C GLY A 9 1.09 9.78 8.85
N ILE A 10 2.39 9.70 8.57
CA ILE A 10 2.93 8.98 7.42
C ILE A 10 3.37 7.59 7.87
N VAL A 11 2.63 6.57 7.47
CA VAL A 11 2.91 5.16 7.80
C VAL A 11 3.73 4.54 6.68
N VAL A 12 4.94 4.12 7.01
CA VAL A 12 5.88 3.45 6.10
C VAL A 12 6.06 2.00 6.56
N LEU A 13 5.76 1.05 5.69
CA LEU A 13 6.02 -0.37 5.95
C LEU A 13 7.36 -0.75 5.32
N SER A 14 8.25 -1.36 6.12
CA SER A 14 9.58 -1.81 5.71
C SER A 14 9.80 -3.28 6.06
N TRP A 15 10.44 -4.03 5.16
CA TRP A 15 10.87 -5.40 5.40
C TRP A 15 12.13 -5.72 4.61
N ASN A 16 13.25 -5.95 5.31
CA ASN A 16 14.56 -6.25 4.73
C ASN A 16 15.03 -5.26 3.64
N ASP A 17 14.65 -3.98 3.78
CA ASP A 17 14.92 -2.97 2.77
C ASP A 17 15.30 -1.61 3.40
N TRP A 18 16.37 -1.61 4.22
CA TRP A 18 16.84 -0.40 4.90
C TRP A 18 17.24 0.70 3.92
N LYS A 19 17.82 0.33 2.77
CA LYS A 19 18.30 1.28 1.77
C LYS A 19 17.16 2.11 1.18
N ASN A 20 16.13 1.46 0.66
CA ASN A 20 14.96 2.17 0.15
C ASN A 20 14.23 2.92 1.24
N THR A 21 14.10 2.34 2.44
CA THR A 21 13.50 3.02 3.60
C THR A 21 14.23 4.32 3.92
N SER A 22 15.58 4.32 3.98
CA SER A 22 16.37 5.51 4.28
C SER A 22 16.25 6.58 3.19
N GLU A 23 16.27 6.18 1.91
CA GLU A 23 16.10 7.10 0.78
C GLU A 23 14.69 7.73 0.75
N LEU A 24 13.65 6.96 1.09
CA LEU A 24 12.30 7.48 1.26
C LEU A 24 12.26 8.50 2.39
N LEU A 25 12.81 8.18 3.57
CA LEU A 25 12.86 9.10 4.71
C LEU A 25 13.56 10.42 4.34
N GLU A 26 14.69 10.36 3.61
CA GLU A 26 15.36 11.57 3.12
C GLU A 26 14.44 12.40 2.21
N SER A 27 13.64 11.76 1.36
CA SER A 27 12.70 12.48 0.50
C SER A 27 11.55 13.11 1.29
N ILE A 28 11.05 12.45 2.35
CA ILE A 28 10.02 12.97 3.23
C ILE A 28 10.53 14.19 4.02
N PHE A 29 11.75 14.14 4.55
CA PHE A 29 12.33 15.27 5.29
C PHE A 29 12.53 16.54 4.43
N LYS A 30 12.61 16.39 3.10
CA LYS A 30 12.67 17.50 2.14
C LYS A 30 11.29 18.12 1.79
N SER A 31 10.20 17.58 2.37
CA SER A 31 8.86 18.10 2.10
C SER A 31 8.71 19.54 2.56
N ASP A 32 7.93 20.31 1.79
CA ASP A 32 7.50 21.68 2.12
C ASP A 32 6.39 21.72 3.18
N TYR A 33 5.76 20.57 3.48
CA TYR A 33 4.79 20.46 4.56
C TYR A 33 5.50 20.23 5.91
N ASN A 34 5.01 20.86 6.98
CA ASN A 34 5.74 20.83 8.27
C ASN A 34 4.97 20.13 9.41
N ASN A 35 3.64 19.94 9.29
CA ASN A 35 2.84 19.32 10.36
C ASN A 35 2.61 17.83 10.09
N TYR A 36 3.68 17.05 10.09
CA TYR A 36 3.61 15.59 9.93
C TYR A 36 4.56 14.87 10.89
N ASP A 37 4.24 13.61 11.15
CA ASP A 37 5.12 12.65 11.78
C ASP A 37 5.22 11.38 10.93
N ILE A 38 6.34 10.67 11.05
CA ILE A 38 6.62 9.44 10.30
C ILE A 38 6.53 8.26 11.26
N ILE A 39 5.80 7.23 10.87
CA ILE A 39 5.62 5.98 11.60
C ILE A 39 6.21 4.86 10.74
N VAL A 40 7.47 4.49 10.97
CA VAL A 40 8.09 3.34 10.31
C VAL A 40 7.69 2.07 11.04
N VAL A 41 7.11 1.14 10.32
CA VAL A 41 6.77 -0.20 10.80
C VAL A 41 7.75 -1.18 10.16
N ASP A 42 8.68 -1.68 10.94
CA ASP A 42 9.57 -2.77 10.55
C ASP A 42 8.84 -4.10 10.70
N ASN A 43 8.56 -4.76 9.58
CA ASN A 43 7.73 -5.97 9.52
C ASN A 43 8.56 -7.26 9.67
N ASN A 44 9.30 -7.37 10.78
CA ASN A 44 10.20 -8.49 11.08
C ASN A 44 11.38 -8.59 10.11
N SER A 45 12.10 -7.51 9.88
CA SER A 45 13.37 -7.55 9.17
C SER A 45 14.42 -8.33 9.97
N ASN A 46 15.40 -8.90 9.26
CA ASN A 46 16.58 -9.49 9.90
C ASN A 46 17.36 -8.43 10.68
N SER A 47 18.20 -8.87 11.63
CA SER A 47 18.91 -7.94 12.51
C SER A 47 19.83 -7.00 11.75
N GLU A 48 20.50 -7.46 10.70
CA GLU A 48 21.41 -6.64 9.89
C GLU A 48 20.68 -5.46 9.24
N ASN A 49 19.56 -5.71 8.57
CA ASN A 49 18.74 -4.66 7.95
C ASN A 49 18.20 -3.66 8.98
N PHE A 50 17.70 -4.17 10.12
CA PHE A 50 17.16 -3.33 11.17
C PHE A 50 18.23 -2.43 11.81
N GLU A 51 19.39 -3.00 12.22
CA GLU A 51 20.48 -2.25 12.83
C GLU A 51 21.08 -1.25 11.85
N THR A 52 21.16 -1.59 10.55
CA THR A 52 21.68 -0.66 9.54
C THR A 52 20.76 0.57 9.41
N LEU A 53 19.43 0.40 9.46
CA LEU A 53 18.48 1.53 9.48
C LEU A 53 18.68 2.39 10.74
N LEU A 54 18.85 1.77 11.92
CA LEU A 54 19.11 2.49 13.17
C LEU A 54 20.40 3.30 13.10
N ASN A 55 21.49 2.68 12.64
CA ASN A 55 22.79 3.33 12.51
C ASN A 55 22.74 4.50 11.50
N TRP A 56 21.99 4.35 10.40
CA TRP A 56 21.73 5.45 9.47
C TRP A 56 21.02 6.62 10.16
N CYS A 57 19.98 6.36 10.95
CA CYS A 57 19.28 7.40 11.70
C CYS A 57 20.21 8.12 12.68
N VAL A 58 21.06 7.38 13.40
CA VAL A 58 22.07 7.96 14.32
C VAL A 58 23.05 8.85 13.54
N LYS A 59 23.59 8.37 12.42
CA LYS A 59 24.52 9.13 11.56
C LYS A 59 23.89 10.42 11.03
N LYS A 60 22.59 10.39 10.72
CA LYS A 60 21.82 11.57 10.26
C LYS A 60 21.30 12.44 11.41
N LYS A 61 21.60 12.11 12.68
CA LYS A 61 21.12 12.79 13.89
C LYS A 61 19.57 12.85 13.96
N ILE A 62 18.91 11.83 13.45
CA ILE A 62 17.45 11.72 13.49
C ILE A 62 17.05 11.08 14.82
N LYS A 63 16.26 11.80 15.61
CA LYS A 63 15.73 11.26 16.87
C LYS A 63 14.64 10.24 16.59
N ILE A 64 14.85 9.00 17.04
CA ILE A 64 13.89 7.92 16.94
C ILE A 64 13.09 7.80 18.24
N ASN A 65 11.77 7.78 18.13
CA ASN A 65 10.87 7.44 19.22
C ASN A 65 10.46 5.96 19.04
N ARG A 66 11.03 5.06 19.84
CA ARG A 66 10.63 3.63 19.78
C ARG A 66 9.24 3.46 20.35
N ILE A 67 8.36 2.79 19.62
CA ILE A 67 6.99 2.50 20.06
C ILE A 67 6.94 1.07 20.59
N ASN A 68 6.60 0.92 21.88
CA ASN A 68 6.18 -0.35 22.46
C ASN A 68 4.65 -0.36 22.51
N PHE A 69 4.01 -1.33 21.86
CA PHE A 69 2.56 -1.38 21.66
C PHE A 69 1.72 -1.72 22.90
N LYS A 70 2.24 -1.55 24.11
CA LYS A 70 1.36 -1.45 25.30
C LYS A 70 0.83 0.00 25.32
N PRO A 71 -0.48 0.21 25.14
CA PRO A 71 -1.03 1.56 25.06
C PRO A 71 -0.99 2.23 26.43
N LYS A 72 0.10 2.89 26.73
CA LYS A 72 0.14 3.91 27.78
C LYS A 72 -0.07 5.24 27.09
N SER A 73 -1.24 5.86 27.33
CA SER A 73 -1.64 7.25 27.02
C SER A 73 -1.34 7.77 25.60
N PRO A 74 -2.23 8.50 24.96
CA PRO A 74 -1.91 9.19 23.70
C PRO A 74 -0.67 10.07 23.92
N HIS A 75 0.34 9.87 23.08
CA HIS A 75 1.52 10.73 23.11
C HIS A 75 1.05 12.18 22.85
N LYS A 76 1.35 13.10 23.79
CA LYS A 76 1.07 14.52 23.58
C LYS A 76 1.73 14.94 22.27
N LYS A 77 0.92 15.39 21.30
CA LYS A 77 1.40 15.96 20.03
C LYS A 77 2.46 17.01 20.33
N LYS A 78 3.74 16.69 20.10
CA LYS A 78 4.76 17.70 19.90
C LYS A 78 4.71 18.04 18.41
N SER A 79 4.42 19.27 18.06
CA SER A 79 4.47 19.75 16.71
C SER A 79 5.84 19.49 16.08
N GLY A 80 5.91 18.81 14.95
CA GLY A 80 7.09 18.75 14.09
C GLY A 80 7.66 17.35 13.85
N LYS A 81 7.90 16.99 12.67
CA LYS A 81 8.71 15.95 11.99
C LYS A 81 9.31 14.86 12.90
N ASN A 82 8.50 14.21 13.76
CA ASN A 82 8.99 13.13 14.61
C ASN A 82 9.05 11.82 13.81
N LEU A 83 10.09 11.02 14.06
CA LEU A 83 10.21 9.67 13.57
C LEU A 83 9.86 8.68 14.69
N TYR A 84 8.82 7.90 14.47
CA TYR A 84 8.43 6.77 15.31
C TYR A 84 8.84 5.48 14.62
N LEU A 85 9.43 4.55 15.37
CA LEU A 85 9.83 3.25 14.87
C LEU A 85 9.15 2.15 15.68
N TYR A 86 8.41 1.30 15.01
CA TYR A 86 7.79 0.10 15.56
C TYR A 86 8.40 -1.13 14.90
N ARG A 87 8.93 -2.05 15.69
CA ARG A 87 9.44 -3.33 15.22
C ARG A 87 8.45 -4.45 15.53
N ILE A 88 7.97 -5.12 14.49
CA ILE A 88 7.20 -6.35 14.58
C ILE A 88 8.22 -7.50 14.69
N THR A 89 7.98 -8.45 15.60
CA THR A 89 8.76 -9.67 15.75
C THR A 89 7.94 -10.91 15.47
N GLU A 90 6.65 -10.71 15.25
CA GLU A 90 5.69 -11.79 14.95
C GLU A 90 5.73 -12.14 13.45
N VAL A 91 5.42 -13.40 13.15
CA VAL A 91 5.26 -13.92 11.78
C VAL A 91 3.83 -14.45 11.65
N ALA A 92 3.20 -14.29 10.49
CA ALA A 92 1.88 -14.84 10.26
C ALA A 92 1.94 -16.38 10.22
N ASP A 93 0.96 -17.02 10.83
CA ASP A 93 0.79 -18.49 10.77
C ASP A 93 0.22 -18.91 9.39
N LEU A 94 1.07 -18.77 8.38
CA LEU A 94 0.76 -19.11 6.99
C LEU A 94 1.99 -19.69 6.30
N PRO A 95 1.82 -20.66 5.39
CA PRO A 95 2.91 -21.18 4.57
C PRO A 95 3.68 -20.04 3.89
N PHE A 96 4.99 -20.14 3.85
CA PHE A 96 5.91 -19.16 3.24
C PHE A 96 5.95 -17.78 3.90
N ALA A 97 5.17 -17.50 4.95
CA ALA A 97 5.23 -16.23 5.65
C ALA A 97 6.57 -16.06 6.38
N ARG A 98 7.16 -14.88 6.30
CA ARG A 98 8.37 -14.48 7.03
C ARG A 98 8.16 -13.22 7.86
N ASN A 99 6.95 -12.66 7.78
CA ASN A 99 6.51 -11.46 8.47
C ASN A 99 4.99 -11.52 8.67
N LEU A 100 4.35 -10.44 9.12
CA LEU A 100 2.89 -10.40 9.29
C LEU A 100 2.09 -10.18 8.00
N GLY A 101 2.74 -9.93 6.86
CA GLY A 101 2.09 -9.52 5.63
C GLY A 101 1.82 -8.00 5.58
N VAL A 102 1.29 -7.57 4.43
CA VAL A 102 1.10 -6.15 4.12
C VAL A 102 -0.02 -5.55 4.97
N ALA A 103 -1.20 -6.17 4.99
CA ALA A 103 -2.36 -5.63 5.70
C ALA A 103 -2.11 -5.50 7.21
N ARG A 104 -1.65 -6.55 7.87
CA ARG A 104 -1.38 -6.53 9.31
C ARG A 104 -0.24 -5.57 9.67
N GLY A 105 0.81 -5.53 8.84
CA GLY A 105 1.92 -4.61 9.02
C GLY A 105 1.45 -3.15 8.99
N TYR A 106 0.72 -2.75 7.96
CA TYR A 106 0.17 -1.39 7.87
C TYR A 106 -0.83 -1.08 8.97
N ASN A 107 -1.67 -2.03 9.36
CA ASN A 107 -2.66 -1.82 10.41
C ASN A 107 -2.02 -1.43 11.75
N LYS A 108 -0.83 -1.94 12.07
CA LYS A 108 -0.08 -1.50 13.27
C LYS A 108 0.20 0.01 13.20
N GLY A 109 0.76 0.51 12.09
CA GLY A 109 1.06 1.94 11.92
C GLY A 109 -0.20 2.82 11.81
N ILE A 110 -1.21 2.37 11.06
CA ILE A 110 -2.50 3.08 10.93
C ILE A 110 -3.17 3.20 12.29
N ASN A 111 -3.20 2.13 13.10
CA ASN A 111 -3.73 2.16 14.46
C ASN A 111 -3.03 3.22 15.33
N PHE A 112 -1.70 3.28 15.25
CA PHE A 112 -0.95 4.30 15.97
C PHE A 112 -1.36 5.70 15.52
N ALA A 113 -1.46 5.93 14.20
CA ALA A 113 -1.88 7.22 13.66
C ALA A 113 -3.29 7.62 14.12
N LEU A 114 -4.26 6.68 14.04
CA LEU A 114 -5.64 6.94 14.47
C LEU A 114 -5.77 7.21 15.96
N LYS A 115 -5.03 6.49 16.82
CA LYS A 115 -4.99 6.72 18.28
C LYS A 115 -4.37 8.07 18.65
N ASN A 116 -3.44 8.56 17.84
CA ASN A 116 -2.81 9.87 18.03
C ASN A 116 -3.57 11.02 17.35
N ASN A 117 -4.77 10.76 16.79
CA ASN A 117 -5.69 11.75 16.23
C ASN A 117 -5.05 12.63 15.13
N TYR A 118 -4.25 12.04 14.22
CA TYR A 118 -3.86 12.74 12.99
C TYR A 118 -5.10 12.99 12.14
N ASP A 119 -5.15 14.14 11.46
CA ASP A 119 -6.27 14.52 10.59
C ASP A 119 -6.27 13.69 9.31
N PHE A 120 -5.06 13.38 8.79
CA PHE A 120 -4.83 12.53 7.65
C PHE A 120 -3.81 11.44 7.96
N VAL A 121 -3.96 10.28 7.29
CA VAL A 121 -3.01 9.18 7.33
C VAL A 121 -2.52 8.91 5.91
N VAL A 122 -1.21 8.88 5.72
CA VAL A 122 -0.59 8.43 4.46
C VAL A 122 -0.11 7.00 4.63
N LYS A 123 -0.53 6.11 3.73
CA LYS A 123 0.07 4.78 3.53
C LYS A 123 1.12 4.92 2.43
N LEU A 124 2.35 4.48 2.69
CA LEU A 124 3.47 4.66 1.77
C LEU A 124 4.45 3.50 1.86
N ASP A 125 4.70 2.81 0.75
CA ASP A 125 5.68 1.72 0.70
C ASP A 125 7.10 2.27 0.76
N CYS A 126 8.03 1.52 1.37
CA CYS A 126 9.39 1.99 1.62
C CYS A 126 10.23 2.23 0.34
N ASP A 127 9.83 1.69 -0.79
CA ASP A 127 10.51 1.81 -2.08
C ASP A 127 10.01 2.97 -2.96
N PHE A 128 9.35 3.94 -2.33
CA PHE A 128 8.95 5.20 -2.97
C PHE A 128 9.98 6.31 -2.78
N LEU A 129 9.92 7.29 -3.69
CA LEU A 129 10.53 8.61 -3.52
C LEU A 129 9.44 9.66 -3.75
N ILE A 130 9.18 10.50 -2.75
CA ILE A 130 8.19 11.57 -2.88
C ILE A 130 8.81 12.87 -3.39
N THR A 131 8.00 13.70 -4.04
CA THR A 131 8.39 15.07 -4.39
C THR A 131 8.17 16.02 -3.22
N LYS A 132 8.87 17.16 -3.25
CA LYS A 132 8.81 18.16 -2.17
C LYS A 132 7.39 18.60 -1.82
N ASN A 133 6.53 18.76 -2.83
CA ASN A 133 5.15 19.23 -2.72
C ASN A 133 4.10 18.10 -2.65
N PHE A 134 4.50 16.85 -2.47
CA PHE A 134 3.55 15.74 -2.42
C PHE A 134 2.59 15.85 -1.24
N ILE A 135 3.11 16.04 -0.02
CA ILE A 135 2.26 16.05 1.18
C ILE A 135 1.33 17.27 1.17
N SER A 136 1.87 18.44 0.89
CA SER A 136 1.07 19.70 0.80
C SER A 136 -0.02 19.61 -0.26
N GLY A 137 0.30 19.06 -1.44
CA GLY A 137 -0.66 18.87 -2.52
C GLY A 137 -1.77 17.90 -2.18
N MET A 138 -1.47 16.76 -1.53
CA MET A 138 -2.50 15.81 -1.09
C MET A 138 -3.41 16.42 -0.01
N VAL A 139 -2.83 17.13 0.95
CA VAL A 139 -3.60 17.85 2.00
C VAL A 139 -4.51 18.88 1.37
N GLN A 140 -4.00 19.71 0.45
CA GLN A 140 -4.80 20.73 -0.24
C GLN A 140 -5.94 20.08 -1.02
N THR A 141 -5.65 19.04 -1.80
CA THR A 141 -6.67 18.31 -2.57
C THR A 141 -7.81 17.82 -1.69
N LEU A 142 -7.49 17.21 -0.54
CA LEU A 142 -8.53 16.78 0.39
C LEU A 142 -9.26 17.96 1.03
N LYS A 143 -8.60 19.08 1.36
CA LYS A 143 -9.27 20.28 1.91
C LYS A 143 -10.28 20.86 0.94
N GLU A 144 -9.95 20.93 -0.34
CA GLU A 144 -10.80 21.50 -1.39
C GLU A 144 -11.95 20.57 -1.81
N ASN A 145 -11.81 19.25 -1.57
CA ASN A 145 -12.79 18.25 -1.98
C ASN A 145 -13.38 17.52 -0.76
N ASN A 146 -14.36 18.15 -0.11
CA ASN A 146 -14.95 17.64 1.14
C ASN A 146 -15.56 16.24 1.02
N ASN A 147 -16.02 15.87 -0.17
CA ASN A 147 -16.61 14.54 -0.46
C ASN A 147 -15.55 13.45 -0.72
N ALA A 148 -14.28 13.83 -0.87
CA ALA A 148 -13.20 12.87 -1.06
C ALA A 148 -12.86 12.15 0.24
N ALA A 149 -12.83 10.83 0.17
CA ALA A 149 -12.36 9.95 1.24
C ALA A 149 -10.84 9.78 1.23
N THR A 150 -10.28 9.70 0.02
CA THR A 150 -8.85 9.49 -0.22
C THR A 150 -8.35 10.29 -1.40
N VAL A 151 -7.04 10.49 -1.45
CA VAL A 151 -6.35 10.97 -2.64
C VAL A 151 -5.02 10.24 -2.80
N SER A 152 -4.72 9.85 -4.04
CA SER A 152 -3.43 9.30 -4.47
C SER A 152 -2.77 10.24 -5.49
N PRO A 153 -1.45 10.29 -5.58
CA PRO A 153 -0.76 11.00 -6.65
C PRO A 153 -0.70 10.15 -7.92
N LYS A 154 -0.28 10.73 -9.00
CA LYS A 154 0.27 10.01 -10.14
C LYS A 154 1.62 9.39 -9.74
N VAL A 155 1.90 8.17 -10.17
CA VAL A 155 3.13 7.46 -9.81
C VAL A 155 3.90 7.11 -11.07
N TYR A 156 5.17 7.51 -11.12
CA TYR A 156 6.10 7.15 -12.18
C TYR A 156 7.01 5.98 -11.76
N TYR A 157 7.50 5.23 -12.74
CA TYR A 157 8.62 4.32 -12.53
C TYR A 157 9.89 5.08 -12.18
N TYR A 158 10.66 4.50 -11.24
CA TYR A 158 12.06 4.84 -11.03
C TYR A 158 12.94 3.68 -11.54
N LEU A 159 13.60 3.90 -12.66
CA LEU A 159 14.45 2.89 -13.34
C LEU A 159 15.91 3.32 -13.23
N ASN A 160 16.53 3.17 -12.03
CA ASN A 160 17.83 3.72 -11.66
C ASN A 160 17.95 5.25 -11.80
N LYS A 161 16.93 5.87 -12.38
CA LYS A 161 16.75 7.32 -12.52
C LYS A 161 15.25 7.65 -12.53
N LYS A 162 14.94 8.92 -12.28
CA LYS A 162 13.60 9.46 -12.39
C LYS A 162 13.13 9.37 -13.84
N THR A 163 11.93 8.84 -14.06
CA THR A 163 11.31 8.76 -15.39
C THR A 163 9.99 9.52 -15.42
N LYS A 164 9.41 9.66 -16.61
CA LYS A 164 8.02 10.08 -16.83
C LYS A 164 7.16 8.92 -17.35
N ILE A 165 7.57 7.68 -17.11
CA ILE A 165 6.81 6.49 -17.48
C ILE A 165 5.82 6.19 -16.36
N ILE A 166 4.53 6.13 -16.68
CA ILE A 166 3.47 5.87 -15.72
C ILE A 166 3.59 4.46 -15.13
N TRP A 167 3.70 4.37 -13.81
CA TRP A 167 3.51 3.15 -13.07
C TRP A 167 2.04 2.99 -12.66
N TRP A 168 1.42 4.09 -12.15
CA TRP A 168 0.01 4.13 -11.76
C TRP A 168 -0.54 5.56 -11.86
N ASN A 169 -1.76 5.71 -12.38
CA ASN A 169 -2.48 6.97 -12.48
C ASN A 169 -4.00 6.81 -12.33
N GLY A 170 -4.41 5.85 -11.53
CA GLY A 170 -5.80 5.45 -11.33
C GLY A 170 -6.08 4.06 -11.88
N LEU A 171 -7.19 3.48 -11.46
CA LEU A 171 -7.65 2.17 -11.88
C LEU A 171 -9.19 2.12 -11.78
N ASN A 172 -9.85 1.94 -12.90
CA ASN A 172 -11.29 1.77 -12.96
C ASN A 172 -11.63 0.36 -13.41
N PHE A 173 -12.71 -0.18 -12.88
CA PHE A 173 -13.18 -1.53 -13.16
C PHE A 173 -14.53 -1.51 -13.89
N THR A 174 -14.73 -2.44 -14.83
CA THR A 174 -16.08 -2.77 -15.27
C THR A 174 -16.79 -3.58 -14.19
N LYS A 175 -18.11 -3.44 -14.10
CA LYS A 175 -18.97 -4.19 -13.14
C LYS A 175 -18.96 -5.72 -13.34
N ASN A 176 -18.31 -6.24 -14.38
CA ASN A 176 -18.10 -7.68 -14.55
C ASN A 176 -16.97 -8.15 -13.64
N TYR A 177 -17.30 -8.47 -12.41
CA TYR A 177 -16.43 -8.82 -11.30
C TYR A 177 -15.39 -9.92 -11.55
N PHE A 178 -15.52 -10.67 -12.64
CA PHE A 178 -14.57 -11.72 -13.03
C PHE A 178 -13.54 -11.24 -14.04
N ARG A 179 -13.79 -10.11 -14.68
CA ARG A 179 -12.87 -9.47 -15.60
C ARG A 179 -12.63 -8.06 -15.09
N PHE A 180 -11.62 -7.90 -14.24
CA PHE A 180 -11.10 -6.59 -13.93
C PHE A 180 -10.52 -5.97 -15.20
N GLN A 181 -11.39 -5.51 -16.09
CA GLN A 181 -10.98 -4.74 -17.25
C GLN A 181 -10.77 -3.31 -16.79
N ARG A 182 -9.56 -2.83 -16.99
CA ARG A 182 -9.24 -1.43 -16.81
C ARG A 182 -10.04 -0.62 -17.81
N THR A 183 -10.85 0.32 -17.34
CA THR A 183 -11.71 1.15 -18.17
C THR A 183 -11.57 2.61 -17.78
N GLY A 184 -11.74 3.52 -18.74
CA GLY A 184 -11.79 4.96 -18.50
C GLY A 184 -10.42 5.60 -18.32
N LYS A 185 -10.43 6.83 -17.79
CA LYS A 185 -9.20 7.58 -17.47
C LYS A 185 -8.47 6.90 -16.32
N GLY A 186 -7.20 6.65 -16.48
CA GLY A 186 -6.35 5.92 -15.55
C GLY A 186 -5.98 4.53 -16.09
N GLY A 187 -5.04 3.87 -15.42
CA GLY A 187 -4.56 2.56 -15.84
C GLY A 187 -3.57 2.58 -17.02
N ASP A 188 -3.01 3.74 -17.34
CA ASP A 188 -2.07 3.95 -18.47
C ASP A 188 -0.66 3.45 -18.14
N ARG A 189 -0.57 2.32 -17.44
CA ARG A 189 0.71 1.75 -17.03
C ARG A 189 1.66 1.59 -18.21
N ARG A 190 2.92 2.05 -18.03
CA ARG A 190 3.99 2.12 -19.05
C ARG A 190 3.81 3.20 -20.13
N ALA A 191 2.75 4.00 -20.11
CA ALA A 191 2.64 5.16 -20.99
C ALA A 191 3.67 6.22 -20.62
N LEU A 192 4.21 6.91 -21.61
CA LEU A 192 5.05 8.08 -21.40
C LEU A 192 4.16 9.29 -21.14
N ASP A 193 4.37 9.96 -20.03
CA ASP A 193 3.71 11.23 -19.72
C ASP A 193 4.41 12.38 -20.46
N LYS A 194 3.72 12.93 -21.45
CA LYS A 194 4.13 14.11 -22.21
C LYS A 194 3.38 15.37 -21.76
N GLY A 195 2.69 15.30 -20.59
CA GLY A 195 1.86 16.38 -20.04
C GLY A 195 0.36 16.19 -20.26
N GLN A 196 -0.07 15.05 -20.83
CA GLN A 196 -1.47 14.73 -21.08
C GLN A 196 -2.22 14.27 -19.81
N PHE A 197 -1.51 13.78 -18.78
CA PHE A 197 -2.10 13.33 -17.54
C PHE A 197 -2.09 14.45 -16.51
N LYS A 198 -3.19 15.22 -16.41
CA LYS A 198 -3.34 16.39 -15.55
C LYS A 198 -4.72 16.42 -14.87
N GLY A 199 -4.79 17.21 -13.80
CA GLY A 199 -6.03 17.50 -13.07
C GLY A 199 -6.45 16.37 -12.14
N LEU A 200 -7.66 16.50 -11.64
CA LEU A 200 -8.25 15.61 -10.63
C LEU A 200 -9.20 14.61 -11.29
N ILE A 201 -9.03 13.33 -11.01
CA ILE A 201 -9.92 12.29 -11.52
C ILE A 201 -10.45 11.40 -10.38
N LYS A 202 -11.62 10.80 -10.58
CA LYS A 202 -12.13 9.71 -9.73
C LYS A 202 -11.56 8.39 -10.19
N THR A 203 -11.39 7.46 -9.25
CA THR A 203 -10.89 6.10 -9.49
C THR A 203 -11.72 5.07 -8.74
N ASP A 204 -11.68 3.81 -9.16
CA ASP A 204 -12.33 2.71 -8.45
C ASP A 204 -11.43 2.05 -7.42
N SER A 205 -10.11 2.23 -7.54
CA SER A 205 -9.15 1.72 -6.58
C SER A 205 -8.13 2.78 -6.17
N ILE A 206 -7.74 2.77 -4.90
CA ILE A 206 -6.61 3.54 -4.41
C ILE A 206 -5.29 2.98 -4.98
N CYS A 207 -4.23 3.78 -4.92
CA CYS A 207 -2.87 3.26 -5.09
C CYS A 207 -2.44 2.58 -3.79
N GLY A 208 -2.46 1.25 -3.76
CA GLY A 208 -2.14 0.48 -2.55
C GLY A 208 -0.78 0.82 -1.93
N CYS A 209 0.15 1.35 -2.72
CA CYS A 209 1.50 1.70 -2.27
C CYS A 209 1.66 3.18 -1.86
N CYS A 210 0.73 4.07 -2.25
CA CYS A 210 0.84 5.52 -1.98
C CYS A 210 -0.54 6.19 -2.00
N VAL A 211 -1.10 6.45 -0.82
CA VAL A 211 -2.43 7.07 -0.68
C VAL A 211 -2.54 7.84 0.63
N MET A 212 -3.23 9.00 0.59
CA MET A 212 -3.63 9.76 1.76
C MET A 212 -5.12 9.54 2.04
N PHE A 213 -5.44 9.22 3.29
CA PHE A 213 -6.79 8.99 3.79
C PHE A 213 -7.21 10.12 4.74
N ARG A 214 -8.49 10.44 4.76
CA ARG A 214 -9.07 11.13 5.91
C ARG A 214 -9.18 10.17 7.09
N SER A 215 -8.57 10.49 8.22
CA SER A 215 -8.63 9.64 9.42
C SER A 215 -10.05 9.34 9.88
N LYS A 216 -10.98 10.31 9.76
CA LYS A 216 -12.40 10.11 10.06
C LYS A 216 -13.06 9.02 9.22
N ILE A 217 -12.59 8.84 7.95
CA ILE A 217 -13.09 7.78 7.08
C ILE A 217 -12.49 6.44 7.49
N LEU A 218 -11.17 6.37 7.74
CA LEU A 218 -10.54 5.14 8.24
C LEU A 218 -11.17 4.64 9.55
N LYS A 219 -11.54 5.56 10.46
CA LYS A 219 -12.27 5.20 11.69
C LYS A 219 -13.64 4.58 11.43
N LYS A 220 -14.34 4.99 10.36
CA LYS A 220 -15.67 4.47 9.97
C LYS A 220 -15.59 3.16 9.19
N VAL A 221 -14.67 3.09 8.24
CA VAL A 221 -14.52 1.95 7.31
C VAL A 221 -13.81 0.78 7.98
N GLY A 222 -12.96 1.08 8.95
CA GLY A 222 -11.98 0.13 9.48
C GLY A 222 -10.71 0.07 8.63
N GLN A 223 -9.78 -0.72 9.09
CA GLN A 223 -8.47 -0.88 8.51
C GLN A 223 -8.46 -1.84 7.33
N LEU A 224 -7.27 -2.13 6.81
CA LEU A 224 -7.06 -3.18 5.82
C LEU A 224 -7.52 -4.53 6.37
N ASP A 225 -8.12 -5.34 5.52
CA ASP A 225 -8.59 -6.67 5.89
C ASP A 225 -7.38 -7.62 6.06
N GLU A 226 -7.24 -8.17 7.26
CA GLU A 226 -6.07 -8.97 7.67
C GLU A 226 -6.05 -10.40 7.11
N ASP A 227 -7.11 -10.83 6.43
CA ASP A 227 -7.08 -12.07 5.65
C ASP A 227 -6.13 -11.96 4.44
N PHE A 228 -5.86 -10.74 3.97
CA PHE A 228 -4.91 -10.50 2.89
C PHE A 228 -3.49 -10.39 3.45
N PHE A 229 -2.68 -11.41 3.16
CA PHE A 229 -1.24 -11.34 3.48
C PHE A 229 -0.51 -10.39 2.53
N PHE A 230 -0.79 -10.51 1.22
CA PHE A 230 -0.19 -9.73 0.14
C PHE A 230 -1.15 -9.63 -1.03
N GLY A 231 -1.53 -8.40 -1.42
CA GLY A 231 -2.43 -8.04 -2.53
C GLY A 231 -3.64 -8.98 -2.70
N PRO A 232 -4.71 -8.53 -3.23
CA PRO A 232 -5.13 -7.17 -3.59
C PRO A 232 -5.97 -6.48 -2.49
N GLU A 233 -5.45 -6.36 -1.30
CA GLU A 233 -6.12 -5.74 -0.14
C GLU A 233 -6.57 -4.29 -0.40
N ASP A 234 -5.88 -3.59 -1.29
CA ASP A 234 -6.21 -2.23 -1.69
C ASP A 234 -7.52 -2.14 -2.49
N ILE A 235 -7.82 -3.14 -3.31
CA ILE A 235 -9.08 -3.24 -4.06
C ILE A 235 -10.25 -3.47 -3.09
N GLU A 236 -10.10 -4.40 -2.15
CA GLU A 236 -11.12 -4.67 -1.13
C GLU A 236 -11.38 -3.41 -0.27
N HIS A 237 -10.30 -2.79 0.22
CA HIS A 237 -10.41 -1.59 1.04
C HIS A 237 -11.04 -0.42 0.27
N SER A 238 -10.68 -0.25 -1.02
CA SER A 238 -11.30 0.74 -1.90
C SER A 238 -12.80 0.56 -2.02
N ASN A 239 -13.26 -0.69 -2.17
CA ASN A 239 -14.69 -1.00 -2.26
C ASN A 239 -15.45 -0.62 -0.99
N ARG A 240 -14.84 -0.82 0.20
CA ARG A 240 -15.43 -0.37 1.46
C ARG A 240 -15.43 1.16 1.59
N ILE A 241 -14.33 1.82 1.24
CA ILE A 241 -14.16 3.27 1.36
C ILE A 241 -15.12 4.03 0.44
N LYS A 242 -15.37 3.56 -0.78
CA LYS A 242 -16.28 4.18 -1.76
C LYS A 242 -17.69 4.42 -1.23
N LYS A 243 -18.12 3.69 -0.21
CA LYS A 243 -19.41 3.90 0.47
C LYS A 243 -19.46 5.18 1.30
N TYR A 244 -18.30 5.79 1.56
CA TYR A 244 -18.17 6.95 2.46
C TYR A 244 -17.58 8.18 1.78
N GLY A 245 -17.19 8.10 0.52
CA GLY A 245 -16.69 9.23 -0.26
C GLY A 245 -15.89 8.81 -1.48
N ASP A 246 -15.56 9.80 -2.29
CA ASP A 246 -14.84 9.61 -3.53
C ASP A 246 -13.38 9.18 -3.30
N LEU A 247 -12.89 8.28 -4.15
CA LEU A 247 -11.47 7.98 -4.28
C LEU A 247 -10.92 8.85 -5.41
N LEU A 248 -9.96 9.71 -5.10
CA LEU A 248 -9.40 10.67 -6.05
C LEU A 248 -7.95 10.32 -6.44
N VAL A 249 -7.59 10.69 -7.65
CA VAL A 249 -6.20 10.77 -8.11
C VAL A 249 -5.94 12.19 -8.55
N ASN A 250 -4.97 12.85 -7.92
CA ASN A 250 -4.52 14.16 -8.38
C ASN A 250 -3.29 13.97 -9.27
N LEU A 251 -3.50 14.12 -10.58
CA LEU A 251 -2.49 13.90 -11.61
C LEU A 251 -1.46 15.04 -11.73
N ASP A 252 -1.66 16.16 -11.03
CA ASP A 252 -0.73 17.29 -11.02
C ASP A 252 0.41 17.06 -10.00
N TYR A 253 0.19 16.16 -9.02
CA TYR A 253 1.22 15.73 -8.08
C TYR A 253 1.67 14.31 -8.40
N TYR A 254 2.94 14.03 -8.17
CA TYR A 254 3.53 12.75 -8.52
C TYR A 254 4.59 12.29 -7.54
N THR A 255 4.81 10.99 -7.55
CA THR A 255 5.86 10.28 -6.81
C THR A 255 6.56 9.29 -7.73
N TYR A 256 7.64 8.68 -7.25
CA TYR A 256 8.37 7.64 -7.99
C TYR A 256 8.34 6.33 -7.20
N HIS A 257 8.14 5.22 -7.91
CA HIS A 257 8.18 3.87 -7.36
C HIS A 257 9.37 3.11 -7.96
N LYS A 258 10.25 2.62 -7.11
CA LYS A 258 11.42 1.84 -7.52
C LYS A 258 11.04 0.41 -7.91
N VAL A 259 9.83 -0.04 -7.55
CA VAL A 259 9.33 -1.39 -7.76
C VAL A 259 10.37 -2.38 -7.23
N SER A 260 10.68 -2.25 -5.94
CA SER A 260 11.71 -3.05 -5.32
C SER A 260 11.35 -4.53 -5.33
N GLN A 261 12.37 -5.34 -5.29
CA GLN A 261 12.27 -6.79 -5.50
C GLN A 261 11.86 -7.56 -4.23
N SER A 262 11.30 -6.90 -3.21
CA SER A 262 10.88 -7.59 -1.96
C SER A 262 9.97 -8.79 -2.23
N ILE A 263 9.14 -8.70 -3.28
CA ILE A 263 8.30 -9.79 -3.78
C ILE A 263 9.17 -10.95 -4.32
N PHE A 264 10.30 -10.65 -4.97
CA PHE A 264 11.18 -11.66 -5.53
C PHE A 264 12.06 -12.34 -4.48
N VAL A 265 12.34 -11.68 -3.36
CA VAL A 265 13.08 -12.26 -2.22
C VAL A 265 12.31 -13.42 -1.58
N SER A 266 10.98 -13.41 -1.66
CA SER A 266 10.11 -14.49 -1.16
C SER A 266 9.99 -15.67 -2.13
N GLY A 267 10.46 -15.53 -3.37
CA GLY A 267 10.35 -16.53 -4.44
C GLY A 267 8.98 -16.54 -5.15
N MET A 268 8.99 -17.04 -6.39
CA MET A 268 7.76 -17.08 -7.23
C MET A 268 6.67 -17.98 -6.63
N LYS A 269 7.04 -19.05 -5.93
CA LYS A 269 6.11 -19.98 -5.27
C LYS A 269 5.27 -19.24 -4.22
N SER A 270 5.89 -18.51 -3.31
CA SER A 270 5.18 -17.78 -2.26
C SER A 270 4.31 -16.66 -2.83
N ARG A 271 4.80 -15.96 -3.84
CA ARG A 271 4.05 -14.91 -4.53
C ARG A 271 2.74 -15.46 -5.10
N PHE A 272 2.82 -16.52 -5.92
CA PHE A 272 1.63 -17.10 -6.55
C PHE A 272 0.68 -17.72 -5.51
N TYR A 273 1.21 -18.25 -4.40
CA TYR A 273 0.41 -18.72 -3.28
C TYR A 273 -0.47 -17.60 -2.70
N PHE A 274 0.14 -16.49 -2.31
CA PHE A 274 -0.61 -15.38 -1.71
C PHE A 274 -1.50 -14.64 -2.69
N GLU A 275 -1.06 -14.43 -3.94
CA GLU A 275 -1.89 -13.83 -5.00
C GLU A 275 -3.13 -14.70 -5.29
N THR A 276 -3.01 -16.02 -5.29
CA THR A 276 -4.14 -16.93 -5.50
C THR A 276 -5.18 -16.81 -4.41
N ILE A 277 -4.75 -16.86 -3.15
CA ILE A 277 -5.65 -16.68 -2.00
C ILE A 277 -6.29 -15.28 -2.05
N GLY A 278 -5.49 -14.24 -2.27
CA GLY A 278 -5.98 -12.87 -2.30
C GLY A 278 -7.07 -12.63 -3.37
N TRP A 279 -6.88 -13.12 -4.59
CA TRP A 279 -7.90 -12.99 -5.64
C TRP A 279 -9.16 -13.79 -5.37
N LEU A 280 -9.06 -14.97 -4.80
CA LEU A 280 -10.23 -15.75 -4.38
C LEU A 280 -10.97 -15.08 -3.23
N LEU A 281 -10.26 -14.45 -2.30
CA LEU A 281 -10.86 -13.62 -1.24
C LEU A 281 -11.61 -12.42 -1.81
N ILE A 282 -11.08 -11.73 -2.83
CA ILE A 282 -11.79 -10.65 -3.53
C ILE A 282 -13.11 -11.15 -4.10
N ILE A 283 -13.10 -12.28 -4.81
CA ILE A 283 -14.32 -12.87 -5.37
C ILE A 283 -15.31 -13.19 -4.24
N LYS A 284 -14.84 -13.80 -3.15
CA LYS A 284 -15.69 -14.14 -2.00
C LYS A 284 -16.30 -12.92 -1.32
N LYS A 285 -15.51 -11.86 -1.13
CA LYS A 285 -15.93 -10.69 -0.32
C LYS A 285 -16.67 -9.61 -1.13
N MET A 286 -16.49 -9.56 -2.44
CA MET A 286 -17.04 -8.49 -3.28
C MET A 286 -18.19 -8.95 -4.19
N CYS A 287 -18.38 -10.25 -4.41
CA CYS A 287 -19.40 -10.79 -5.29
C CYS A 287 -20.58 -11.35 -4.49
N ASN A 288 -21.80 -11.36 -5.08
CA ASN A 288 -22.92 -12.11 -4.56
C ASN A 288 -22.67 -13.62 -4.71
N LYS A 289 -23.46 -14.48 -4.03
CA LYS A 289 -23.24 -15.93 -3.99
C LYS A 289 -23.16 -16.59 -5.38
N LYS A 290 -24.03 -16.19 -6.32
CA LYS A 290 -24.03 -16.73 -7.69
C LYS A 290 -22.74 -16.37 -8.40
N ASP A 291 -22.36 -15.10 -8.33
CA ASP A 291 -21.15 -14.57 -8.97
C ASP A 291 -19.88 -15.11 -8.31
N GLN A 292 -19.91 -15.43 -7.02
CA GLN A 292 -18.78 -16.08 -6.33
C GLN A 292 -18.44 -17.44 -6.97
N ILE A 293 -19.45 -18.30 -7.17
CA ILE A 293 -19.25 -19.63 -7.77
C ILE A 293 -18.68 -19.50 -9.19
N ILE A 294 -19.32 -18.66 -10.01
CA ILE A 294 -18.88 -18.44 -11.40
C ILE A 294 -17.48 -17.85 -11.45
N GLY A 295 -17.20 -16.88 -10.57
CA GLY A 295 -15.89 -16.21 -10.50
C GLY A 295 -14.77 -17.13 -10.04
N GLN A 296 -15.02 -17.97 -9.05
CA GLN A 296 -14.05 -18.95 -8.59
C GLN A 296 -13.76 -19.99 -9.68
N LEU A 297 -14.78 -20.53 -10.33
CA LEU A 297 -14.62 -21.46 -11.45
C LEU A 297 -13.82 -20.82 -12.59
N TYR A 298 -14.17 -19.58 -12.99
CA TYR A 298 -13.42 -18.86 -14.01
C TYR A 298 -11.95 -18.64 -13.62
N PHE A 299 -11.69 -18.24 -12.37
CA PHE A 299 -10.34 -18.04 -11.87
C PHE A 299 -9.52 -19.33 -11.90
N ILE A 300 -10.11 -20.45 -11.50
CA ILE A 300 -9.48 -21.79 -11.53
C ILE A 300 -9.17 -22.19 -12.98
N ILE A 301 -10.15 -22.11 -13.88
CA ILE A 301 -9.97 -22.48 -15.30
C ILE A 301 -8.88 -21.62 -15.95
N ARG A 302 -8.90 -20.30 -15.70
CA ARG A 302 -7.86 -19.40 -16.21
C ARG A 302 -6.49 -19.71 -15.63
N GLY A 303 -6.40 -20.04 -14.34
CA GLY A 303 -5.18 -20.46 -13.68
C GLY A 303 -4.63 -21.74 -14.28
N PHE A 304 -5.49 -22.73 -14.54
CA PHE A 304 -5.09 -23.96 -15.24
C PHE A 304 -4.67 -23.73 -16.70
N SER A 305 -5.33 -22.85 -17.44
CA SER A 305 -4.89 -22.50 -18.81
C SER A 305 -3.52 -21.85 -18.82
N HIS A 306 -3.21 -21.01 -17.81
CA HIS A 306 -1.89 -20.44 -17.62
C HIS A 306 -0.87 -21.53 -17.22
N PHE A 307 -1.28 -22.47 -16.36
CA PHE A 307 -0.51 -23.65 -15.99
C PHE A 307 -0.07 -24.47 -17.21
N LEU A 308 -0.99 -24.82 -18.11
CA LEU A 308 -0.68 -25.58 -19.34
C LEU A 308 0.36 -24.86 -20.22
N ARG A 309 0.26 -23.54 -20.35
CA ARG A 309 1.24 -22.74 -21.10
C ARG A 309 2.64 -22.72 -20.46
N LEU A 310 2.71 -22.86 -19.15
CA LEU A 310 3.96 -22.82 -18.40
C LEU A 310 4.58 -24.20 -18.22
N LEU A 311 3.86 -25.32 -18.50
CA LEU A 311 4.43 -26.67 -18.52
C LEU A 311 5.64 -26.78 -19.48
N TYR A 312 5.66 -25.95 -20.51
CA TYR A 312 6.80 -25.80 -21.43
C TYR A 312 7.97 -24.98 -20.85
N LYS A 313 7.79 -24.31 -19.70
CA LYS A 313 8.84 -23.54 -19.04
C LYS A 313 9.49 -24.39 -17.93
N LYS A 314 10.82 -24.27 -17.77
CA LYS A 314 11.58 -25.01 -16.76
C LYS A 314 11.23 -24.65 -15.32
N ASP A 315 10.66 -23.45 -15.07
CA ASP A 315 10.31 -22.98 -13.73
C ASP A 315 8.91 -23.47 -13.32
N LYS A 316 8.86 -24.43 -12.40
CA LYS A 316 7.62 -25.00 -11.85
C LYS A 316 7.11 -24.32 -10.58
N GLU A 317 7.88 -23.44 -9.98
CA GLU A 317 7.55 -22.80 -8.70
C GLU A 317 6.21 -22.03 -8.71
N PRO A 318 5.86 -21.23 -9.76
CA PRO A 318 4.57 -20.54 -9.83
C PRO A 318 3.37 -21.48 -9.75
N HIS A 319 3.48 -22.67 -10.34
CA HIS A 319 2.39 -23.67 -10.37
C HIS A 319 2.16 -24.28 -9.01
N ILE A 320 3.23 -24.64 -8.34
CA ILE A 320 3.17 -25.18 -6.98
C ILE A 320 2.54 -24.14 -6.06
N GLY A 321 2.93 -22.89 -6.16
CA GLY A 321 2.34 -21.80 -5.40
C GLY A 321 0.82 -21.64 -5.66
N PHE A 322 0.42 -21.67 -6.93
CA PHE A 322 -0.99 -21.59 -7.32
C PHE A 322 -1.82 -22.75 -6.75
N LEU A 323 -1.36 -24.01 -6.92
CA LEU A 323 -2.09 -25.19 -6.43
C LEU A 323 -2.19 -25.21 -4.90
N LEU A 324 -1.11 -24.88 -4.19
CA LEU A 324 -1.13 -24.79 -2.73
C LEU A 324 -2.06 -23.65 -2.26
N GLY A 325 -2.08 -22.52 -2.95
CA GLY A 325 -2.99 -21.43 -2.67
C GLY A 325 -4.45 -21.78 -2.87
N LEU A 326 -4.79 -22.54 -3.94
CA LEU A 326 -6.13 -23.09 -4.12
C LEU A 326 -6.51 -24.03 -2.97
N LYS A 327 -5.65 -25.02 -2.67
CA LYS A 327 -5.89 -25.98 -1.59
C LYS A 327 -6.19 -25.26 -0.27
N ASP A 328 -5.29 -24.37 0.15
CA ASP A 328 -5.40 -23.72 1.45
C ASP A 328 -6.57 -22.74 1.52
N TYR A 329 -6.92 -22.09 0.39
CA TYR A 329 -8.13 -21.25 0.33
C TYR A 329 -9.39 -22.07 0.62
N PHE A 330 -9.58 -23.20 -0.04
CA PHE A 330 -10.79 -24.02 0.15
C PHE A 330 -10.82 -24.80 1.48
N LEU A 331 -9.67 -24.97 2.14
CA LEU A 331 -9.62 -25.56 3.48
C LEU A 331 -9.88 -24.53 4.59
N LYS A 332 -9.49 -23.26 4.38
CA LYS A 332 -9.49 -22.24 5.43
C LYS A 332 -10.64 -21.25 5.31
N TYR A 333 -11.09 -20.97 4.10
CA TYR A 333 -12.07 -19.89 3.80
C TYR A 333 -13.34 -20.44 3.12
#